data_f7621920b107294860111f0a47f2a4fb
#
_entry.id   f7621920b107294860111f0a47f2a4fb
#
_cell.length_a   1.000
_cell.length_b   1.000
_cell.length_c   1.000
_cell.angle_alpha   90.00
_cell.angle_beta   90.00
_cell.angle_gamma   90.00
#
_symmetry.space_group_name_H-M   'P 1'
#
loop_
_entity.id
_entity.type
_entity.pdbx_description
1 polymer ?
#
loop_
_entity_poly.entity_id
_entity_poly.type
_entity_poly.pdbx_seq_one_letter_code
_entity_poly.pdbx_strand_id
1 'polypeptide(L)'
;MRKIILAFLVLLSSIAASAQSGQKDLALKDIYGRAFKLSDYRGKVVLLNFWATWCPPCRTEIPDLIKLQRQYRKAGLQIIGITYPPEKLSAVRRFAKRARTNYPLALGTESTKEYFTSSDVLPVTVAVDRRGEVREIIDGILLPEEFDEKIKPLLAAPVPVRNTRNSESQKVTIRVTSSGYLPTSIRLRKGIKAEVSFIRSTELTCGTEIRIPAYGISRSLPLAELVTVSFTPSQSGTFKITCGMNMFRGSIVVR
;
A
#
# COMPACT_ATOMS: atom_id res chain seq x y z
N MET A 1 36.54 12.91 54.48
CA MET A 1 35.17 12.50 54.18
C MET A 1 34.84 12.97 52.74
N ARG A 2 35.10 12.11 51.79
CA ARG A 2 34.88 12.41 50.34
C ARG A 2 33.52 11.87 49.93
N LYS A 3 32.57 12.74 49.57
CA LYS A 3 31.28 12.37 49.03
C LYS A 3 31.42 12.09 47.53
N ILE A 4 31.22 10.83 47.13
CA ILE A 4 31.16 10.39 45.74
C ILE A 4 29.74 10.61 45.26
N ILE A 5 29.53 11.53 44.33
CA ILE A 5 28.25 11.74 43.63
C ILE A 5 28.29 10.85 42.39
N LEU A 6 27.48 9.76 42.42
CA LEU A 6 27.20 8.93 41.21
C LEU A 6 26.19 9.67 40.36
N ALA A 7 26.64 10.16 39.20
CA ALA A 7 25.75 10.68 38.16
C ALA A 7 25.18 9.50 37.35
N PHE A 8 23.88 9.22 37.49
CA PHE A 8 23.16 8.25 36.67
C PHE A 8 22.83 8.90 35.32
N LEU A 9 23.58 8.54 34.30
CA LEU A 9 23.31 8.96 32.93
C LEU A 9 22.23 8.04 32.33
N VAL A 10 20.97 8.52 32.33
CA VAL A 10 19.87 7.83 31.65
C VAL A 10 19.99 8.09 30.16
N LEU A 11 20.51 7.12 29.40
CA LEU A 11 20.42 7.10 27.94
C LEU A 11 18.96 6.83 27.53
N LEU A 12 18.24 7.87 27.14
CA LEU A 12 16.98 7.72 26.40
C LEU A 12 17.31 7.26 24.97
N SER A 13 17.28 5.95 24.75
CA SER A 13 17.30 5.38 23.41
C SER A 13 15.91 5.59 22.78
N SER A 14 15.78 6.59 21.93
CA SER A 14 14.59 6.81 21.09
C SER A 14 14.48 5.67 20.08
N ILE A 15 13.71 4.64 20.40
CA ILE A 15 13.34 3.59 19.43
C ILE A 15 12.33 4.19 18.47
N ALA A 16 12.79 4.62 17.31
CA ALA A 16 11.93 4.96 16.19
C ALA A 16 11.22 3.68 15.71
N ALA A 17 9.98 3.49 16.15
CA ALA A 17 9.13 2.41 15.66
C ALA A 17 8.76 2.68 14.20
N SER A 18 9.45 2.05 13.27
CA SER A 18 9.09 2.05 11.85
C SER A 18 7.79 1.25 11.69
N ALA A 19 6.67 1.94 11.58
CA ALA A 19 5.39 1.35 11.22
C ALA A 19 5.47 0.82 9.77
N GLN A 20 5.69 -0.47 9.59
CA GLN A 20 5.61 -1.10 8.28
C GLN A 20 4.13 -1.41 8.00
N SER A 21 3.48 -0.56 7.23
CA SER A 21 2.15 -0.82 6.69
C SER A 21 2.24 -1.98 5.69
N GLY A 22 1.67 -3.13 6.03
CA GLY A 22 1.57 -4.28 5.13
C GLY A 22 0.64 -3.95 3.97
N GLN A 23 1.16 -3.36 2.90
CA GLN A 23 0.41 -3.03 1.71
C GLN A 23 -0.07 -4.30 1.00
N LYS A 24 -1.35 -4.35 0.61
CA LYS A 24 -1.92 -5.43 -0.20
C LYS A 24 -1.08 -5.61 -1.46
N ASP A 25 -0.73 -6.85 -1.76
CA ASP A 25 -0.07 -7.18 -3.02
C ASP A 25 -1.08 -7.08 -4.16
N LEU A 26 -1.20 -5.86 -4.72
CA LEU A 26 -2.11 -5.57 -5.81
C LEU A 26 -1.72 -6.37 -7.04
N ALA A 27 -2.56 -7.36 -7.39
CA ALA A 27 -2.40 -8.13 -8.61
C ALA A 27 -3.22 -7.50 -9.73
N LEU A 28 -2.56 -7.14 -10.81
CA LEU A 28 -3.14 -6.53 -12.00
C LEU A 28 -2.78 -7.33 -13.25
N LYS A 29 -3.50 -7.08 -14.34
CA LYS A 29 -3.10 -7.47 -15.69
C LYS A 29 -2.86 -6.22 -16.51
N ASP A 30 -1.74 -6.18 -17.23
CA ASP A 30 -1.52 -5.10 -18.19
C ASP A 30 -2.47 -5.22 -19.38
N ILE A 31 -2.50 -4.16 -20.20
CA ILE A 31 -3.37 -4.11 -21.39
C ILE A 31 -3.03 -5.18 -22.43
N TYR A 32 -1.95 -5.94 -22.27
CA TYR A 32 -1.54 -7.06 -23.12
C TYR A 32 -1.81 -8.42 -22.48
N GLY A 33 -2.41 -8.45 -21.27
CA GLY A 33 -2.78 -9.66 -20.56
C GLY A 33 -1.69 -10.23 -19.64
N ARG A 34 -0.53 -9.57 -19.52
CA ARG A 34 0.54 -10.01 -18.61
C ARG A 34 0.16 -9.68 -17.17
N ALA A 35 0.15 -10.70 -16.33
CA ALA A 35 -0.08 -10.52 -14.91
C ALA A 35 1.17 -9.96 -14.22
N PHE A 36 0.98 -9.02 -13.30
CA PHE A 36 2.02 -8.50 -12.43
C PHE A 36 1.43 -8.12 -11.08
N LYS A 37 2.29 -7.97 -10.09
CA LYS A 37 1.92 -7.55 -8.74
C LYS A 37 2.72 -6.33 -8.36
N LEU A 38 2.17 -5.52 -7.46
CA LEU A 38 2.91 -4.36 -6.94
C LEU A 38 4.20 -4.80 -6.21
N SER A 39 4.17 -5.97 -5.56
CA SER A 39 5.36 -6.56 -4.91
C SER A 39 6.50 -6.91 -5.87
N ASP A 40 6.24 -7.10 -7.16
CA ASP A 40 7.27 -7.34 -8.18
C ASP A 40 8.18 -6.12 -8.38
N TYR A 41 7.73 -4.96 -7.92
CA TYR A 41 8.46 -3.69 -7.99
C TYR A 41 9.12 -3.28 -6.67
N ARG A 42 9.23 -4.20 -5.69
CA ARG A 42 10.00 -3.92 -4.47
C ARG A 42 11.43 -3.51 -4.79
N GLY A 43 11.95 -2.53 -4.07
CA GLY A 43 13.24 -1.90 -4.36
C GLY A 43 13.18 -0.76 -5.36
N LYS A 44 12.01 -0.52 -5.99
CA LYS A 44 11.76 0.63 -6.86
C LYS A 44 10.80 1.61 -6.19
N VAL A 45 10.88 2.87 -6.59
CA VAL A 45 9.83 3.86 -6.36
C VAL A 45 8.78 3.67 -7.45
N VAL A 46 7.53 3.45 -7.06
CA VAL A 46 6.43 3.21 -8.01
C VAL A 46 5.47 4.40 -7.98
N LEU A 47 5.15 4.94 -9.16
CA LEU A 47 4.06 5.89 -9.33
C LEU A 47 2.87 5.16 -9.95
N LEU A 48 1.80 5.00 -9.16
CA LEU A 48 0.52 4.51 -9.65
C LEU A 48 -0.29 5.72 -10.10
N ASN A 49 -0.37 5.93 -11.40
CA ASN A 49 -1.11 7.05 -11.99
C ASN A 49 -2.49 6.57 -12.43
N PHE A 50 -3.53 7.03 -11.75
CA PHE A 50 -4.93 6.77 -12.10
C PHE A 50 -5.39 7.81 -13.12
N TRP A 51 -5.88 7.35 -14.28
CA TRP A 51 -6.18 8.19 -15.42
C TRP A 51 -7.29 7.60 -16.30
N ALA A 52 -7.76 8.37 -17.28
CA ALA A 52 -8.72 7.90 -18.28
C ALA A 52 -8.38 8.45 -19.68
N THR A 53 -8.76 7.72 -20.73
CA THR A 53 -8.50 8.14 -22.13
C THR A 53 -9.27 9.40 -22.52
N TRP A 54 -10.41 9.64 -21.89
CA TRP A 54 -11.27 10.81 -22.10
C TRP A 54 -10.94 12.00 -21.20
N CYS A 55 -10.05 11.85 -20.22
CA CYS A 55 -9.67 12.89 -19.27
C CYS A 55 -8.64 13.85 -19.89
N PRO A 56 -8.98 15.13 -20.17
CA PRO A 56 -8.05 16.05 -20.81
C PRO A 56 -6.79 16.31 -19.98
N PRO A 57 -6.85 16.63 -18.66
CA PRO A 57 -5.63 16.87 -17.86
C PRO A 57 -4.74 15.63 -17.79
N CYS A 58 -5.32 14.41 -17.73
CA CYS A 58 -4.55 13.17 -17.77
C CYS A 58 -3.73 13.06 -19.07
N ARG A 59 -4.34 13.39 -20.21
CA ARG A 59 -3.67 13.36 -21.50
C ARG A 59 -2.54 14.35 -21.62
N THR A 60 -2.66 15.49 -20.95
CA THR A 60 -1.62 16.53 -20.89
C THR A 60 -0.41 16.04 -20.09
N GLU A 61 -0.61 15.30 -19.01
CA GLU A 61 0.44 14.79 -18.13
C GLU A 61 1.26 13.63 -18.75
N ILE A 62 0.64 12.77 -19.55
CA ILE A 62 1.26 11.53 -20.04
C ILE A 62 2.61 11.75 -20.76
N PRO A 63 2.82 12.78 -21.60
CA PRO A 63 4.13 13.04 -22.20
C PRO A 63 5.24 13.27 -21.16
N ASP A 64 4.93 13.92 -20.04
CA ASP A 64 5.90 14.19 -18.98
C ASP A 64 6.16 12.92 -18.17
N LEU A 65 5.14 12.11 -17.88
CA LEU A 65 5.32 10.78 -17.29
C LEU A 65 6.21 9.88 -18.14
N ILE A 66 6.08 9.93 -19.49
CA ILE A 66 6.96 9.19 -20.41
C ILE A 66 8.41 9.67 -20.29
N LYS A 67 8.65 10.99 -20.19
CA LYS A 67 9.98 11.57 -19.99
C LYS A 67 10.56 11.13 -18.65
N LEU A 68 9.79 11.26 -17.55
CA LEU A 68 10.19 10.85 -16.21
C LEU A 68 10.56 9.35 -16.16
N GLN A 69 9.71 8.48 -16.72
CA GLN A 69 9.99 7.04 -16.79
C GLN A 69 11.32 6.76 -17.52
N ARG A 70 11.58 7.42 -18.64
CA ARG A 70 12.83 7.27 -19.39
C ARG A 70 14.03 7.75 -18.59
N GLN A 71 13.92 8.93 -17.98
CA GLN A 71 15.00 9.60 -17.27
C GLN A 71 15.40 8.84 -16.00
N TYR A 72 14.42 8.43 -15.19
CA TYR A 72 14.65 7.89 -13.85
C TYR A 72 14.53 6.36 -13.76
N ARG A 73 14.28 5.66 -14.87
CA ARG A 73 14.21 4.18 -14.89
C ARG A 73 15.44 3.52 -14.27
N LYS A 74 16.63 4.00 -14.61
CA LYS A 74 17.90 3.46 -14.06
C LYS A 74 18.09 3.82 -12.58
N ALA A 75 17.52 4.92 -12.12
CA ALA A 75 17.50 5.29 -10.70
C ALA A 75 16.44 4.50 -9.90
N GLY A 76 15.65 3.65 -10.55
CA GLY A 76 14.68 2.80 -9.91
C GLY A 76 13.25 3.34 -9.90
N LEU A 77 12.90 4.30 -10.77
CA LEU A 77 11.51 4.70 -10.98
C LEU A 77 10.76 3.68 -11.84
N GLN A 78 9.54 3.36 -11.45
CA GLN A 78 8.57 2.63 -12.25
C GLN A 78 7.22 3.35 -12.21
N ILE A 79 6.73 3.76 -13.37
CA ILE A 79 5.37 4.29 -13.51
C ILE A 79 4.45 3.15 -13.94
N ILE A 80 3.24 3.11 -13.42
CA ILE A 80 2.16 2.18 -13.80
C ILE A 80 0.91 3.03 -13.97
N GLY A 81 0.42 3.14 -15.20
CA GLY A 81 -0.86 3.81 -15.47
C GLY A 81 -2.02 2.83 -15.24
N ILE A 82 -3.00 3.25 -14.46
CA ILE A 82 -4.18 2.46 -14.13
C ILE A 82 -5.41 3.22 -14.60
N THR A 83 -6.15 2.69 -15.57
CA THR A 83 -7.38 3.37 -16.04
C THR A 83 -8.48 3.26 -15.00
N TYR A 84 -9.14 4.40 -14.72
CA TYR A 84 -10.27 4.51 -13.83
C TYR A 84 -11.17 5.70 -14.26
N PRO A 85 -12.49 5.56 -14.34
CA PRO A 85 -13.24 4.30 -14.22
C PRO A 85 -12.87 3.28 -15.31
N PRO A 86 -13.35 2.02 -15.20
CA PRO A 86 -13.03 0.99 -16.19
C PRO A 86 -13.37 1.40 -17.62
N GLU A 87 -12.45 1.17 -18.53
CA GLU A 87 -12.61 1.48 -19.96
C GLU A 87 -12.50 0.25 -20.86
N LYS A 88 -12.97 0.36 -22.10
CA LYS A 88 -12.79 -0.71 -23.09
C LYS A 88 -11.29 -0.88 -23.39
N LEU A 89 -10.78 -2.10 -23.22
CA LEU A 89 -9.38 -2.46 -23.45
C LEU A 89 -8.86 -1.98 -24.82
N SER A 90 -9.70 -2.07 -25.87
CA SER A 90 -9.37 -1.61 -27.21
C SER A 90 -9.11 -0.09 -27.30
N ALA A 91 -9.84 0.71 -26.51
CA ALA A 91 -9.63 2.17 -26.45
C ALA A 91 -8.30 2.49 -25.78
N VAL A 92 -8.01 1.86 -24.64
CA VAL A 92 -6.75 2.04 -23.92
C VAL A 92 -5.55 1.60 -24.76
N ARG A 93 -5.63 0.46 -25.45
CA ARG A 93 -4.58 0.00 -26.37
C ARG A 93 -4.32 0.98 -27.52
N ARG A 94 -5.38 1.51 -28.15
CA ARG A 94 -5.23 2.52 -29.23
C ARG A 94 -4.57 3.77 -28.70
N PHE A 95 -4.97 4.23 -27.52
CA PHE A 95 -4.36 5.39 -26.87
C PHE A 95 -2.86 5.13 -26.59
N ALA A 96 -2.53 4.02 -25.94
CA ALA A 96 -1.16 3.64 -25.61
C ALA A 96 -0.24 3.65 -26.84
N LYS A 97 -0.72 3.09 -27.96
CA LYS A 97 0.01 3.07 -29.22
C LYS A 97 0.27 4.48 -29.78
N ARG A 98 -0.74 5.35 -29.76
CA ARG A 98 -0.60 6.75 -30.23
C ARG A 98 0.32 7.57 -29.34
N ALA A 99 0.16 7.47 -28.03
CA ALA A 99 0.96 8.20 -27.06
C ALA A 99 2.38 7.64 -26.90
N ARG A 100 2.65 6.43 -27.43
CA ARG A 100 3.94 5.73 -27.30
C ARG A 100 4.36 5.57 -25.85
N THR A 101 3.41 5.16 -24.98
CA THR A 101 3.69 4.94 -23.56
C THR A 101 4.82 3.92 -23.38
N ASN A 102 5.74 4.20 -22.46
CA ASN A 102 6.93 3.40 -22.19
C ASN A 102 6.91 2.72 -20.81
N TYR A 103 5.72 2.66 -20.20
CA TYR A 103 5.45 2.03 -18.91
C TYR A 103 4.17 1.19 -18.98
N PRO A 104 3.99 0.21 -18.07
CA PRO A 104 2.80 -0.64 -18.03
C PRO A 104 1.52 0.18 -17.85
N LEU A 105 0.49 -0.20 -18.61
CA LEU A 105 -0.88 0.28 -18.42
C LEU A 105 -1.75 -0.90 -18.01
N ALA A 106 -2.61 -0.72 -17.03
CA ALA A 106 -3.55 -1.72 -16.54
C ALA A 106 -4.97 -1.16 -16.52
N LEU A 107 -5.97 -2.05 -16.54
CA LEU A 107 -7.35 -1.68 -16.28
C LEU A 107 -7.60 -1.75 -14.77
N GLY A 108 -7.98 -0.64 -14.20
CA GLY A 108 -8.36 -0.55 -12.80
C GLY A 108 -9.85 -0.84 -12.59
N THR A 109 -10.20 -1.07 -11.35
CA THR A 109 -11.58 -1.17 -10.84
C THR A 109 -11.77 -0.10 -9.77
N GLU A 110 -13.03 0.14 -9.36
CA GLU A 110 -13.36 0.97 -8.20
C GLU A 110 -12.50 0.59 -7.00
N SER A 111 -12.53 -0.68 -6.61
CA SER A 111 -11.75 -1.19 -5.48
C SER A 111 -10.24 -1.05 -5.64
N THR A 112 -9.73 -0.93 -6.87
CA THR A 112 -8.30 -0.68 -7.12
C THR A 112 -7.92 0.74 -6.74
N LYS A 113 -8.76 1.73 -7.10
CA LYS A 113 -8.53 3.14 -6.77
C LYS A 113 -8.77 3.40 -5.29
N GLU A 114 -9.92 2.97 -4.75
CA GLU A 114 -10.29 3.13 -3.34
C GLU A 114 -9.27 2.53 -2.38
N TYR A 115 -8.54 1.50 -2.81
CA TYR A 115 -7.47 0.92 -2.02
C TYR A 115 -6.35 1.92 -1.72
N PHE A 116 -6.05 2.84 -2.63
CA PHE A 116 -4.96 3.79 -2.51
C PHE A 116 -5.42 5.19 -2.11
N THR A 117 -6.57 5.62 -2.60
CA THR A 117 -7.05 6.99 -2.41
C THR A 117 -8.58 7.05 -2.44
N SER A 118 -9.14 7.98 -1.67
CA SER A 118 -10.56 8.38 -1.72
C SER A 118 -10.80 9.57 -2.65
N SER A 119 -9.78 10.07 -3.32
CA SER A 119 -9.91 11.21 -4.24
C SER A 119 -10.83 10.88 -5.41
N ASP A 120 -11.75 11.78 -5.75
CA ASP A 120 -12.63 11.66 -6.93
C ASP A 120 -12.08 12.39 -8.15
N VAL A 121 -10.90 13.00 -8.03
CA VAL A 121 -10.22 13.75 -9.11
C VAL A 121 -9.42 12.79 -10.00
N LEU A 122 -9.29 13.16 -11.29
CA LEU A 122 -8.35 12.57 -12.24
C LEU A 122 -7.55 13.68 -12.95
N PRO A 123 -6.24 13.45 -13.18
CA PRO A 123 -5.46 12.29 -12.72
C PRO A 123 -5.23 12.33 -11.21
N VAL A 124 -4.89 11.19 -10.61
CA VAL A 124 -4.31 11.12 -9.27
C VAL A 124 -3.11 10.19 -9.31
N THR A 125 -2.00 10.65 -8.72
CA THR A 125 -0.77 9.87 -8.65
C THR A 125 -0.47 9.47 -7.22
N VAL A 126 -0.32 8.17 -6.98
CA VAL A 126 0.08 7.60 -5.70
C VAL A 126 1.53 7.18 -5.77
N ALA A 127 2.39 7.80 -4.97
CA ALA A 127 3.79 7.46 -4.89
C ALA A 127 4.02 6.40 -3.80
N VAL A 128 4.66 5.31 -4.20
CA VAL A 128 5.00 4.17 -3.36
C VAL A 128 6.51 4.05 -3.30
N ASP A 129 7.08 4.00 -2.10
CA ASP A 129 8.52 3.91 -1.91
C ASP A 129 9.08 2.51 -2.22
N ARG A 130 10.41 2.37 -2.08
CA ARG A 130 11.13 1.11 -2.32
C ARG A 130 10.73 -0.03 -1.39
N ARG A 131 10.09 0.29 -0.24
CA ARG A 131 9.54 -0.69 0.71
C ARG A 131 8.10 -1.08 0.35
N GLY A 132 7.49 -0.38 -0.61
CA GLY A 132 6.11 -0.55 -1.02
C GLY A 132 5.13 0.18 -0.11
N GLU A 133 5.55 1.20 0.60
CA GLU A 133 4.70 2.04 1.42
C GLU A 133 4.25 3.27 0.63
N VAL A 134 2.97 3.62 0.73
CA VAL A 134 2.46 4.87 0.16
C VAL A 134 3.09 6.04 0.91
N ARG A 135 3.69 6.96 0.17
CA ARG A 135 4.34 8.16 0.72
C ARG A 135 3.60 9.43 0.36
N GLU A 136 3.10 9.52 -0.86
CA GLU A 136 2.43 10.71 -1.35
C GLU A 136 1.19 10.32 -2.16
N ILE A 137 0.19 11.18 -2.11
CA ILE A 137 -0.98 11.16 -3.00
C ILE A 137 -1.10 12.55 -3.57
N ILE A 138 -1.01 12.65 -4.89
CA ILE A 138 -1.00 13.91 -5.62
C ILE A 138 -2.26 13.95 -6.48
N ASP A 139 -3.18 14.84 -6.13
CA ASP A 139 -4.42 15.09 -6.86
C ASP A 139 -4.15 16.07 -8.01
N GLY A 140 -4.62 15.74 -9.20
CA GLY A 140 -4.35 16.50 -10.41
C GLY A 140 -3.05 16.11 -11.11
N ILE A 141 -2.58 16.96 -12.01
CA ILE A 141 -1.37 16.76 -12.80
C ILE A 141 -0.14 16.80 -11.89
N LEU A 142 0.71 15.79 -11.96
CA LEU A 142 2.01 15.79 -11.29
C LEU A 142 2.94 16.79 -12.02
N LEU A 143 3.16 17.93 -11.41
CA LEU A 143 4.04 18.96 -11.94
C LEU A 143 5.52 18.58 -11.76
N PRO A 144 6.43 19.08 -12.62
CA PRO A 144 7.87 18.84 -12.48
C PRO A 144 8.43 19.24 -11.12
N GLU A 145 7.96 20.33 -10.55
CA GLU A 145 8.37 20.83 -9.23
C GLU A 145 7.93 19.86 -8.13
N GLU A 146 6.71 19.33 -8.20
CA GLU A 146 6.22 18.33 -7.25
C GLU A 146 6.97 17.01 -7.37
N PHE A 147 7.35 16.62 -8.60
CA PHE A 147 8.20 15.45 -8.79
C PHE A 147 9.56 15.64 -8.09
N ASP A 148 10.18 16.79 -8.28
CA ASP A 148 11.49 17.08 -7.69
C ASP A 148 11.42 17.17 -6.16
N GLU A 149 10.37 17.75 -5.61
CA GLU A 149 10.18 17.90 -4.17
C GLU A 149 9.77 16.60 -3.47
N LYS A 150 8.75 15.90 -4.01
CA LYS A 150 8.09 14.79 -3.31
C LYS A 150 8.62 13.41 -3.74
N ILE A 151 9.00 13.24 -4.99
CA ILE A 151 9.32 11.92 -5.56
C ILE A 151 10.82 11.68 -5.66
N LYS A 152 11.58 12.67 -6.11
CA LYS A 152 13.03 12.53 -6.28
C LYS A 152 13.79 12.18 -5.00
N PRO A 153 13.42 12.66 -3.80
CA PRO A 153 14.00 12.20 -2.55
C PRO A 153 13.79 10.70 -2.29
N LEU A 154 12.65 10.13 -2.70
CA LEU A 154 12.38 8.69 -2.57
C LEU A 154 13.33 7.86 -3.45
N LEU A 155 13.72 8.41 -4.61
CA LEU A 155 14.70 7.78 -5.51
C LEU A 155 16.13 7.83 -4.95
N ALA A 156 16.48 8.88 -4.21
CA ALA A 156 17.76 9.02 -3.55
C ALA A 156 17.90 8.14 -2.30
N ALA A 157 16.77 7.73 -1.70
CA ALA A 157 16.78 6.88 -0.53
C ALA A 157 17.45 5.52 -0.82
N PRO A 158 18.25 4.98 0.12
CA PRO A 158 18.91 3.70 -0.06
C PRO A 158 17.90 2.58 -0.39
N VAL A 159 18.28 1.70 -1.32
CA VAL A 159 17.48 0.49 -1.57
C VAL A 159 17.47 -0.34 -0.29
N PRO A 160 16.30 -0.67 0.27
CA PRO A 160 16.26 -1.51 1.46
C PRO A 160 16.94 -2.83 1.17
N VAL A 161 18.06 -3.10 1.84
CA VAL A 161 18.67 -4.42 1.79
C VAL A 161 17.67 -5.38 2.43
N ARG A 162 17.18 -6.35 1.67
CA ARG A 162 16.30 -7.40 2.17
C ARG A 162 17.14 -8.30 3.07
N ASN A 163 17.30 -7.91 4.34
CA ASN A 163 17.82 -8.80 5.35
C ASN A 163 16.81 -9.93 5.55
N THR A 164 17.04 -11.04 4.86
CA THR A 164 16.25 -12.28 5.00
C THR A 164 16.53 -13.01 6.32
N ARG A 165 17.33 -12.40 7.21
CA ARG A 165 17.61 -12.93 8.56
C ARG A 165 16.97 -11.99 9.58
N ASN A 166 15.99 -12.52 10.31
CA ASN A 166 15.31 -11.93 11.47
C ASN A 166 14.35 -10.75 11.19
N SER A 167 13.18 -11.02 10.59
CA SER A 167 11.99 -10.27 11.01
C SER A 167 11.35 -11.05 12.16
N GLU A 168 11.63 -10.62 13.39
CA GLU A 168 11.05 -11.20 14.62
C GLU A 168 9.51 -11.10 14.68
N SER A 169 8.88 -10.38 13.77
CA SER A 169 7.42 -10.29 13.67
C SER A 169 6.93 -10.16 12.24
N GLN A 170 5.74 -10.72 11.96
CA GLN A 170 5.02 -10.58 10.71
C GLN A 170 4.02 -9.42 10.86
N LYS A 171 4.16 -8.37 10.05
CA LYS A 171 3.29 -7.18 10.13
C LYS A 171 2.35 -7.13 8.94
N VAL A 172 1.06 -6.94 9.21
CA VAL A 172 0.01 -6.86 8.19
C VAL A 172 -0.99 -5.79 8.59
N THR A 173 -1.42 -4.95 7.63
CA THR A 173 -2.50 -3.98 7.83
C THR A 173 -3.74 -4.39 7.06
N ILE A 174 -4.90 -4.30 7.70
CA ILE A 174 -6.23 -4.56 7.15
C ILE A 174 -7.05 -3.27 7.26
N ARG A 175 -7.54 -2.79 6.13
CA ARG A 175 -8.50 -1.69 6.11
C ARG A 175 -9.92 -2.23 6.24
N VAL A 176 -10.74 -1.55 7.04
CA VAL A 176 -12.17 -1.85 7.18
C VAL A 176 -12.95 -0.80 6.41
N THR A 177 -13.65 -1.22 5.36
CA THR A 177 -14.43 -0.38 4.43
C THR A 177 -15.93 -0.62 4.61
N SER A 178 -16.74 0.07 3.84
CA SER A 178 -18.21 -0.19 3.77
C SER A 178 -18.53 -1.60 3.25
N SER A 179 -17.64 -2.20 2.45
CA SER A 179 -17.83 -3.53 1.85
C SER A 179 -17.12 -4.68 2.59
N GLY A 180 -16.36 -4.39 3.67
CA GLY A 180 -15.68 -5.40 4.48
C GLY A 180 -14.18 -5.15 4.68
N TYR A 181 -13.44 -6.25 4.87
CA TYR A 181 -12.00 -6.22 5.13
C TYR A 181 -11.18 -6.21 3.84
N LEU A 182 -10.17 -5.35 3.76
CA LEU A 182 -9.20 -5.29 2.67
C LEU A 182 -7.75 -5.36 3.23
N PRO A 183 -7.01 -6.44 2.93
CA PRO A 183 -7.42 -7.65 2.22
C PRO A 183 -8.42 -8.51 3.01
N THR A 184 -9.25 -9.27 2.32
CA THR A 184 -10.18 -10.25 2.94
C THR A 184 -9.47 -11.46 3.51
N SER A 185 -8.24 -11.74 3.07
CA SER A 185 -7.42 -12.87 3.55
C SER A 185 -5.97 -12.44 3.71
N ILE A 186 -5.36 -12.79 4.84
CA ILE A 186 -3.95 -12.60 5.11
C ILE A 186 -3.24 -13.94 5.31
N ARG A 187 -1.93 -13.99 5.02
CA ARG A 187 -1.11 -15.18 5.23
C ARG A 187 -0.07 -14.92 6.30
N LEU A 188 0.02 -15.81 7.27
CA LEU A 188 0.98 -15.77 8.36
C LEU A 188 1.76 -17.08 8.43
N ARG A 189 2.97 -17.02 8.98
CA ARG A 189 3.81 -18.17 9.26
C ARG A 189 3.59 -18.65 10.68
N LYS A 190 3.47 -19.97 10.87
CA LYS A 190 3.37 -20.61 12.18
C LYS A 190 4.61 -20.32 13.02
N GLY A 191 4.41 -20.07 14.30
CA GLY A 191 5.48 -19.86 15.29
C GLY A 191 6.14 -18.48 15.25
N ILE A 192 5.81 -17.62 14.28
CA ILE A 192 6.36 -16.26 14.18
C ILE A 192 5.33 -15.25 14.69
N LYS A 193 5.73 -14.38 15.64
CA LYS A 193 4.87 -13.31 16.16
C LYS A 193 4.26 -12.51 15.01
N ALA A 194 2.96 -12.30 15.03
CA ALA A 194 2.22 -11.48 14.09
C ALA A 194 1.74 -10.19 14.77
N GLU A 195 1.84 -9.09 14.05
CA GLU A 195 1.26 -7.79 14.39
C GLU A 195 0.29 -7.42 13.27
N VAL A 196 -1.01 -7.53 13.55
CA VAL A 196 -2.08 -7.25 12.59
C VAL A 196 -2.74 -5.94 12.98
N SER A 197 -2.60 -4.95 12.11
CA SER A 197 -3.16 -3.61 12.30
C SER A 197 -4.45 -3.47 11.51
N PHE A 198 -5.45 -2.85 12.11
CA PHE A 198 -6.74 -2.54 11.48
C PHE A 198 -6.93 -1.04 11.45
N ILE A 199 -7.44 -0.51 10.33
CA ILE A 199 -7.84 0.89 10.20
C ILE A 199 -9.23 0.97 9.59
N ARG A 200 -10.16 1.61 10.30
CA ARG A 200 -11.51 1.85 9.79
C ARG A 200 -11.54 3.15 8.99
N SER A 201 -11.85 3.06 7.70
CA SER A 201 -11.79 4.19 6.75
C SER A 201 -13.13 4.85 6.48
N THR A 202 -14.24 4.39 7.09
CA THR A 202 -15.58 4.93 6.85
C THR A 202 -16.46 4.78 8.09
N GLU A 203 -17.40 5.69 8.26
CA GLU A 203 -18.46 5.58 9.27
C GLU A 203 -19.56 4.59 8.84
N LEU A 204 -19.79 4.48 7.54
CA LEU A 204 -20.81 3.60 6.94
C LEU A 204 -20.35 2.14 6.90
N THR A 205 -20.16 1.56 8.09
CA THR A 205 -19.72 0.16 8.21
C THR A 205 -20.19 -0.47 9.52
N CYS A 206 -20.50 -1.76 9.50
CA CYS A 206 -20.70 -2.57 10.71
C CYS A 206 -19.38 -3.01 11.35
N GLY A 207 -18.25 -2.69 10.72
CA GLY A 207 -16.89 -3.06 11.17
C GLY A 207 -16.33 -2.16 12.27
N THR A 208 -17.15 -1.75 13.24
CA THR A 208 -16.73 -0.94 14.41
C THR A 208 -15.95 -1.74 15.46
N GLU A 209 -15.97 -3.07 15.34
CA GLU A 209 -15.25 -4.01 16.20
C GLU A 209 -14.69 -5.15 15.35
N ILE A 210 -13.48 -5.61 15.66
CA ILE A 210 -12.92 -6.84 15.09
C ILE A 210 -12.89 -7.95 16.13
N ARG A 211 -13.11 -9.18 15.67
CA ARG A 211 -12.98 -10.40 16.47
C ARG A 211 -12.15 -11.44 15.70
N ILE A 212 -11.18 -12.03 16.40
CA ILE A 212 -10.40 -13.17 15.92
C ILE A 212 -10.52 -14.27 16.97
N PRO A 213 -11.61 -15.05 16.94
CA PRO A 213 -11.95 -15.98 18.02
C PRO A 213 -10.85 -16.99 18.33
N ALA A 214 -10.14 -17.49 17.30
CA ALA A 214 -9.05 -18.45 17.45
C ALA A 214 -7.88 -17.95 18.32
N TYR A 215 -7.76 -16.65 18.50
CA TYR A 215 -6.71 -16.02 19.30
C TYR A 215 -7.28 -15.19 20.49
N GLY A 216 -8.58 -15.33 20.78
CA GLY A 216 -9.23 -14.63 21.88
C GLY A 216 -9.23 -13.09 21.73
N ILE A 217 -9.13 -12.59 20.50
CA ILE A 217 -8.99 -11.16 20.23
C ILE A 217 -10.37 -10.57 19.92
N SER A 218 -10.72 -9.49 20.64
CA SER A 218 -11.82 -8.58 20.36
C SER A 218 -11.33 -7.16 20.61
N ARG A 219 -11.51 -6.24 19.63
CA ARG A 219 -11.07 -4.84 19.71
C ARG A 219 -12.04 -3.93 19.01
N SER A 220 -12.35 -2.79 19.63
CA SER A 220 -13.05 -1.68 18.99
C SER A 220 -12.14 -1.03 17.94
N LEU A 221 -12.74 -0.55 16.85
CA LEU A 221 -12.06 0.14 15.75
C LEU A 221 -12.62 1.56 15.63
N PRO A 222 -12.03 2.54 16.33
CA PRO A 222 -12.35 3.95 16.12
C PRO A 222 -12.11 4.36 14.65
N LEU A 223 -12.83 5.39 14.19
CA LEU A 223 -12.68 5.90 12.84
C LEU A 223 -11.28 6.50 12.66
N ALA A 224 -10.63 6.16 11.55
CA ALA A 224 -9.31 6.64 11.14
C ALA A 224 -8.15 6.35 12.12
N GLU A 225 -8.38 5.55 13.17
CA GLU A 225 -7.33 5.12 14.09
C GLU A 225 -6.76 3.76 13.71
N LEU A 226 -5.43 3.61 13.87
CA LEU A 226 -4.73 2.34 13.66
C LEU A 226 -4.77 1.51 14.94
N VAL A 227 -5.54 0.43 14.93
CA VAL A 227 -5.63 -0.53 16.04
C VAL A 227 -4.80 -1.77 15.72
N THR A 228 -3.73 -2.03 16.49
CA THR A 228 -2.85 -3.18 16.27
C THR A 228 -3.08 -4.25 17.32
N VAL A 229 -3.22 -5.49 16.86
CA VAL A 229 -3.26 -6.69 17.69
C VAL A 229 -2.05 -7.56 17.41
N SER A 230 -1.49 -8.17 18.48
CA SER A 230 -0.32 -9.03 18.39
C SER A 230 -0.64 -10.43 18.91
N PHE A 231 -0.23 -11.46 18.17
CA PHE A 231 -0.37 -12.86 18.56
C PHE A 231 0.67 -13.73 17.85
N THR A 232 0.89 -14.94 18.34
CA THR A 232 1.77 -15.91 17.67
C THR A 232 0.92 -17.09 17.20
N PRO A 233 0.77 -17.31 15.87
CA PRO A 233 0.05 -18.45 15.35
C PRO A 233 0.74 -19.76 15.76
N SER A 234 0.08 -20.58 16.57
CA SER A 234 0.62 -21.87 17.06
C SER A 234 0.21 -23.07 16.21
N GLN A 235 -0.83 -22.92 15.38
CA GLN A 235 -1.37 -24.00 14.53
C GLN A 235 -1.50 -23.52 13.09
N SER A 236 -1.23 -24.43 12.12
CA SER A 236 -1.52 -24.19 10.71
C SER A 236 -3.01 -24.37 10.45
N GLY A 237 -3.57 -23.61 9.51
CA GLY A 237 -4.99 -23.66 9.18
C GLY A 237 -5.54 -22.32 8.72
N THR A 238 -6.86 -22.25 8.56
CA THR A 238 -7.56 -21.03 8.21
C THR A 238 -8.45 -20.58 9.37
N PHE A 239 -8.19 -19.40 9.89
CA PHE A 239 -8.88 -18.81 11.03
C PHE A 239 -9.70 -17.59 10.59
N LYS A 240 -10.87 -17.39 11.21
CA LYS A 240 -11.81 -16.32 10.82
C LYS A 240 -11.45 -15.00 11.48
N ILE A 241 -11.64 -13.91 10.72
CA ILE A 241 -11.77 -12.54 11.23
C ILE A 241 -13.22 -12.13 10.99
N THR A 242 -13.89 -11.60 12.01
CA THR A 242 -15.29 -11.17 11.92
C THR A 242 -15.46 -9.78 12.53
N CYS A 243 -16.53 -9.07 12.17
CA CYS A 243 -16.99 -7.88 12.89
C CYS A 243 -17.92 -8.27 14.05
N GLY A 244 -18.23 -7.31 14.93
CA GLY A 244 -19.12 -7.53 16.06
C GLY A 244 -20.47 -8.14 15.68
N MET A 245 -21.06 -7.73 14.55
CA MET A 245 -22.33 -8.27 14.02
C MET A 245 -22.17 -9.49 13.10
N ASN A 246 -20.95 -10.02 12.96
CA ASN A 246 -20.61 -11.19 12.12
C ASN A 246 -20.99 -11.07 10.62
N MET A 247 -21.22 -9.85 10.12
CA MET A 247 -21.56 -9.60 8.72
C MET A 247 -20.34 -9.58 7.83
N PHE A 248 -19.20 -9.03 8.30
CA PHE A 248 -17.95 -9.09 7.58
C PHE A 248 -17.16 -10.33 7.94
N ARG A 249 -16.58 -10.95 6.92
CA ARG A 249 -15.76 -12.16 7.06
C ARG A 249 -14.41 -11.96 6.39
N GLY A 250 -13.36 -12.10 7.19
CA GLY A 250 -11.99 -12.20 6.72
C GLY A 250 -11.36 -13.51 7.15
N SER A 251 -10.16 -13.80 6.68
CA SER A 251 -9.44 -15.02 7.04
C SER A 251 -7.94 -14.79 7.28
N ILE A 252 -7.41 -15.57 8.19
CA ILE A 252 -5.98 -15.70 8.46
C ILE A 252 -5.58 -17.11 8.03
N VAL A 253 -4.74 -17.24 7.01
CA VAL A 253 -4.18 -18.53 6.55
C VAL A 253 -2.79 -18.68 7.17
N VAL A 254 -2.62 -19.64 8.06
CA VAL A 254 -1.34 -19.97 8.72
C VAL A 254 -0.71 -21.18 8.05
N ARG A 255 0.53 -21.06 7.64
CA ARG A 255 1.33 -22.12 7.02
C ARG A 255 2.70 -22.26 7.68
#